data_10b3da4fbef1c7f3b84b7110cac53fa0
#
_entry.id   10b3da4fbef1c7f3b84b7110cac53fa0
#
_cell.length_a   1.000
_cell.length_b   1.000
_cell.length_c   1.000
_cell.angle_alpha   90.00
_cell.angle_beta   90.00
_cell.angle_gamma   90.00
#
_symmetry.space_group_name_H-M   'P 1'
#
loop_
_entity.id
_entity.type
_entity.pdbx_description
1 polymer ?
#
loop_
_entity_poly.entity_id
_entity_poly.type
_entity_poly.pdbx_seq_one_letter_code
_entity_poly.pdbx_strand_id
1 'polypeptide(L)'
;MTALRHGVENPAPRFMSADAGMTGANFAVAETSGFVVCTNEGNADIGACVPPLQIASIGIEKLIPRPRGLGVFLRMLSRSALGSPITQYTSHFHGPRRGGELHVVLMDNTRSDRLGSADFWHGLKCIRWGACMNTCATA
;
A
#
# COMPACT_ATOMS: atom_id res chain seq x y z
N MET A 1 -4.42 -33.87 27.04
CA MET A 1 -4.42 -32.46 26.49
C MET A 1 -3.49 -32.45 25.27
N THR A 2 -4.03 -32.76 24.09
CA THR A 2 -3.27 -32.81 22.85
C THR A 2 -3.28 -31.39 22.28
N ALA A 3 -2.18 -30.66 22.47
CA ALA A 3 -2.01 -29.34 21.89
C ALA A 3 -2.08 -29.46 20.37
N LEU A 4 -3.02 -28.77 19.78
CA LEU A 4 -3.13 -28.52 18.33
C LEU A 4 -1.85 -27.82 17.87
N ARG A 5 -0.83 -28.58 17.52
CA ARG A 5 0.27 -28.11 16.69
C ARG A 5 -0.25 -28.01 15.26
N HIS A 6 -1.04 -27.01 14.95
CA HIS A 6 -1.13 -26.54 13.58
C HIS A 6 0.25 -25.96 13.29
N GLY A 7 1.06 -26.73 12.58
CA GLY A 7 2.35 -26.28 12.11
C GLY A 7 2.09 -25.04 11.25
N VAL A 8 2.48 -23.88 11.76
CA VAL A 8 2.60 -22.70 10.93
C VAL A 8 3.70 -23.04 9.94
N GLU A 9 3.32 -23.42 8.72
CA GLU A 9 4.28 -23.66 7.66
C GLU A 9 5.12 -22.40 7.52
N ASN A 10 6.43 -22.56 7.60
CA ASN A 10 7.34 -21.45 7.39
C ASN A 10 7.11 -20.89 5.96
N PRO A 11 6.63 -19.66 5.78
CA PRO A 11 6.33 -19.12 4.46
C PRO A 11 7.59 -18.77 3.66
N ALA A 12 8.76 -18.73 4.29
CA ALA A 12 10.01 -18.31 3.65
C ALA A 12 10.35 -19.09 2.36
N PRO A 13 10.22 -20.42 2.29
CA PRO A 13 10.50 -21.15 1.05
C PRO A 13 9.60 -20.73 -0.11
N ARG A 14 8.34 -20.41 0.17
CA ARG A 14 7.38 -19.96 -0.87
C ARG A 14 7.75 -18.60 -1.43
N PHE A 15 8.18 -17.66 -0.58
CA PHE A 15 8.68 -16.36 -1.03
C PHE A 15 9.93 -16.50 -1.89
N MET A 16 10.86 -17.38 -1.50
CA MET A 16 12.13 -17.57 -2.22
C MET A 16 11.96 -18.24 -3.59
N SER A 17 10.90 -19.01 -3.79
CA SER A 17 10.61 -19.71 -5.05
C SER A 17 9.52 -19.04 -5.90
N ALA A 18 9.01 -17.89 -5.47
CA ALA A 18 7.95 -17.19 -6.19
C ALA A 18 8.47 -16.54 -7.46
N ASP A 19 7.78 -16.75 -8.58
CA ASP A 19 8.09 -16.12 -9.87
C ASP A 19 7.60 -14.66 -9.94
N ALA A 20 6.58 -14.33 -9.16
CA ALA A 20 6.01 -12.99 -9.10
C ALA A 20 5.55 -12.64 -7.68
N GLY A 21 5.69 -11.37 -7.33
CA GLY A 21 5.12 -10.78 -6.12
C GLY A 21 4.13 -9.68 -6.45
N MET A 22 2.97 -9.70 -5.78
CA MET A 22 1.97 -8.65 -5.92
C MET A 22 1.77 -7.94 -4.59
N THR A 23 1.78 -6.62 -4.61
CA THR A 23 1.53 -5.79 -3.43
C THR A 23 0.62 -4.62 -3.73
N GLY A 24 -0.15 -4.20 -2.74
CA GLY A 24 -0.78 -2.89 -2.76
C GLY A 24 0.20 -1.81 -2.30
N ALA A 25 -0.05 -0.55 -2.65
CA ALA A 25 0.71 0.57 -2.13
C ALA A 25 -0.17 1.56 -1.37
N ASN A 26 0.44 2.24 -0.40
CA ASN A 26 -0.23 3.30 0.36
C ASN A 26 -0.22 4.62 -0.40
N PHE A 27 0.86 4.90 -1.13
CA PHE A 27 1.01 6.12 -1.93
C PHE A 27 1.80 5.84 -3.20
N ALA A 28 1.49 6.58 -4.27
CA ALA A 28 2.32 6.68 -5.46
C ALA A 28 2.73 8.14 -5.65
N VAL A 29 3.96 8.39 -6.09
CA VAL A 29 4.51 9.72 -6.28
C VAL A 29 4.74 9.98 -7.77
N ALA A 30 3.93 10.86 -8.37
CA ALA A 30 3.94 11.09 -9.81
C ALA A 30 5.29 11.61 -10.33
N GLU A 31 5.89 12.57 -9.61
CA GLU A 31 7.16 13.20 -10.02
C GLU A 31 8.32 12.19 -10.12
N THR A 32 8.34 11.16 -9.27
CA THR A 32 9.45 10.19 -9.21
C THR A 32 9.09 8.84 -9.82
N SER A 33 7.84 8.64 -10.23
CA SER A 33 7.29 7.34 -10.62
C SER A 33 7.47 6.25 -9.56
N GLY A 34 7.73 6.65 -8.31
CA GLY A 34 7.91 5.77 -7.18
C GLY A 34 6.60 5.49 -6.45
N PHE A 35 6.60 4.44 -5.63
CA PHE A 35 5.50 4.17 -4.72
C PHE A 35 6.00 3.79 -3.33
N VAL A 36 5.11 3.92 -2.35
CA VAL A 36 5.42 3.73 -0.93
C VAL A 36 4.48 2.70 -0.33
N VAL A 37 5.05 1.76 0.39
CA VAL A 37 4.34 0.75 1.16
C VAL A 37 4.66 0.95 2.63
N CYS A 38 3.61 1.07 3.45
CA CYS A 38 3.71 1.20 4.90
C CYS A 38 3.19 -0.08 5.55
N THR A 39 4.03 -0.76 6.30
CA THR A 39 3.69 -2.00 7.01
C THR A 39 4.24 -2.01 8.43
N ASN A 40 3.79 -2.96 9.25
CA ASN A 40 4.34 -3.21 10.58
C ASN A 40 5.17 -4.50 10.65
N GLU A 41 4.97 -5.41 9.70
CA GLU A 41 5.61 -6.74 9.68
C GLU A 41 6.73 -6.87 8.64
N GLY A 42 6.86 -5.92 7.70
CA GLY A 42 7.84 -5.98 6.61
C GLY A 42 7.56 -7.06 5.55
N ASN A 43 6.39 -7.69 5.60
CA ASN A 43 5.99 -8.77 4.70
C ASN A 43 5.88 -8.32 3.23
N ALA A 44 5.41 -7.09 3.00
CA ALA A 44 5.32 -6.52 1.66
C ALA A 44 6.70 -6.31 1.03
N ASP A 45 7.73 -6.00 1.83
CA ASP A 45 9.10 -5.81 1.34
C ASP A 45 9.67 -7.12 0.79
N ILE A 46 9.43 -8.24 1.48
CA ILE A 46 9.84 -9.56 1.02
C ILE A 46 9.16 -9.88 -0.32
N GLY A 47 7.83 -9.71 -0.39
CA GLY A 47 7.06 -9.97 -1.60
C GLY A 47 7.45 -9.07 -2.79
N ALA A 48 7.91 -7.86 -2.51
CA ALA A 48 8.32 -6.91 -3.53
C ALA A 48 9.78 -7.09 -4.00
N CYS A 49 10.68 -7.51 -3.09
CA CYS A 49 12.12 -7.53 -3.39
C CYS A 49 12.65 -8.90 -3.81
N VAL A 50 12.01 -9.99 -3.42
CA VAL A 50 12.51 -11.35 -3.69
C VAL A 50 12.16 -11.85 -5.09
N PRO A 51 10.89 -11.82 -5.56
CA PRO A 51 10.53 -12.32 -6.87
C PRO A 51 11.14 -11.50 -8.01
N PRO A 52 11.42 -12.11 -9.18
CA PRO A 52 11.92 -11.39 -10.34
C PRO A 52 10.90 -10.42 -10.93
N LEU A 53 9.61 -10.73 -10.84
CA LEU A 53 8.51 -9.89 -11.28
C LEU A 53 7.79 -9.28 -10.08
N GLN A 54 7.71 -7.95 -10.03
CA GLN A 54 6.92 -7.22 -9.05
C GLN A 54 5.72 -6.55 -9.72
N ILE A 55 4.53 -6.71 -9.12
CA ILE A 55 3.30 -6.04 -9.54
C ILE A 55 2.79 -5.18 -8.39
N ALA A 56 2.77 -3.86 -8.57
CA ALA A 56 2.21 -2.92 -7.61
C ALA A 56 0.82 -2.46 -8.06
N SER A 57 -0.22 -2.72 -7.25
CA SER A 57 -1.60 -2.33 -7.52
C SER A 57 -1.99 -1.14 -6.65
N ILE A 58 -2.33 -0.02 -7.28
CA ILE A 58 -2.49 1.28 -6.61
C ILE A 58 -3.78 1.94 -7.09
N GLY A 59 -4.65 2.34 -6.16
CA GLY A 59 -5.79 3.18 -6.49
C GLY A 59 -5.35 4.61 -6.83
N ILE A 60 -5.99 5.24 -7.82
CA ILE A 60 -5.65 6.61 -8.25
C ILE A 60 -5.77 7.64 -7.12
N GLU A 61 -6.59 7.37 -6.13
CA GLU A 61 -6.76 8.22 -4.94
C GLU A 61 -5.50 8.32 -4.07
N LYS A 62 -4.53 7.44 -4.30
CA LYS A 62 -3.27 7.38 -3.55
C LYS A 62 -2.12 8.09 -4.27
N LEU A 63 -2.42 8.73 -5.39
CA LEU A 63 -1.42 9.45 -6.18
C LEU A 63 -1.11 10.80 -5.54
N ILE A 64 0.15 11.01 -5.24
CA ILE A 64 0.69 12.27 -4.69
C ILE A 64 1.55 12.93 -5.78
N PRO A 65 1.36 14.22 -6.06
CA PRO A 65 2.11 14.88 -7.13
C PRO A 65 3.63 14.91 -6.89
N ARG A 66 4.05 15.20 -5.65
CA ARG A 66 5.47 15.45 -5.31
C ARG A 66 5.88 14.78 -4.00
N PRO A 67 7.14 14.34 -3.85
CA PRO A 67 7.65 13.68 -2.64
C PRO A 67 7.49 14.50 -1.36
N ARG A 68 7.60 15.83 -1.45
CA ARG A 68 7.45 16.74 -0.30
C ARG A 68 6.07 16.62 0.39
N GLY A 69 5.02 16.26 -0.37
CA GLY A 69 3.69 16.02 0.18
C GLY A 69 3.59 14.74 1.00
N LEU A 70 4.42 13.75 0.70
CA LEU A 70 4.40 12.45 1.34
C LEU A 70 4.62 12.52 2.85
N GLY A 71 5.49 13.43 3.32
CA GLY A 71 5.78 13.59 4.74
C GLY A 71 4.56 13.95 5.60
N VAL A 72 3.57 14.62 5.04
CA VAL A 72 2.30 14.92 5.72
C VAL A 72 1.49 13.64 5.89
N PHE A 73 1.32 12.88 4.81
CA PHE A 73 0.53 11.65 4.81
C PHE A 73 1.13 10.56 5.70
N LEU A 74 2.46 10.39 5.69
CA LEU A 74 3.14 9.41 6.54
C LEU A 74 2.94 9.69 8.04
N ARG A 75 2.97 10.98 8.43
CA ARG A 75 2.70 11.35 9.83
C ARG A 75 1.26 11.09 10.24
N MET A 76 0.33 11.26 9.32
CA MET A 76 -1.10 11.12 9.59
C MET A 76 -1.57 9.67 9.54
N LEU A 77 -1.02 8.86 8.62
CA LEU A 77 -1.50 7.52 8.32
C LEU A 77 -1.60 6.65 9.59
N SER A 78 -0.48 6.42 10.24
CA SER A 78 -0.40 5.53 11.40
C SER A 78 -1.15 6.09 12.61
N ARG A 79 -1.05 7.39 12.85
CA ARG A 79 -1.72 8.06 13.97
C ARG A 79 -3.24 8.00 13.84
N SER A 80 -3.75 8.27 12.65
CA SER A 80 -5.19 8.33 12.42
C SER A 80 -5.83 6.94 12.33
N ALA A 81 -5.13 5.96 11.76
CA ALA A 81 -5.68 4.63 11.59
C ALA A 81 -5.51 3.72 12.83
N LEU A 82 -4.38 3.82 13.53
CA LEU A 82 -3.99 2.87 14.59
C LEU A 82 -3.60 3.54 15.92
N GLY A 83 -3.55 4.87 15.98
CA GLY A 83 -3.04 5.60 17.16
C GLY A 83 -1.53 5.47 17.37
N SER A 84 -0.81 4.86 16.45
CA SER A 84 0.64 4.69 16.49
C SER A 84 1.36 5.92 15.94
N PRO A 85 2.52 6.33 16.48
CA PRO A 85 3.25 7.51 16.01
C PRO A 85 3.78 7.35 14.58
N ILE A 86 4.14 6.12 14.17
CA ILE A 86 4.68 5.79 12.84
C ILE A 86 4.49 4.31 12.55
N THR A 87 4.51 3.89 11.29
CA THR A 87 4.62 2.50 10.88
C THR A 87 6.06 1.99 11.06
N GLN A 88 6.25 0.69 11.31
CA GLN A 88 7.56 0.10 11.51
C GLN A 88 8.41 0.18 10.24
N TYR A 89 7.77 -0.07 9.09
CA TYR A 89 8.41 -0.03 7.78
C TYR A 89 7.70 1.00 6.90
N THR A 90 8.49 1.81 6.23
CA THR A 90 8.04 2.77 5.20
C THR A 90 8.99 2.61 4.03
N SER A 91 8.63 1.70 3.13
CA SER A 91 9.50 1.29 2.04
C SER A 91 9.18 2.08 0.77
N HIS A 92 10.21 2.64 0.16
CA HIS A 92 10.15 3.43 -1.06
C HIS A 92 10.70 2.63 -2.23
N PHE A 93 9.88 2.43 -3.24
CA PHE A 93 10.24 1.71 -4.46
C PHE A 93 10.31 2.68 -5.64
N HIS A 94 11.42 2.71 -6.34
CA HIS A 94 11.68 3.62 -7.48
C HIS A 94 11.96 2.89 -8.79
N GLY A 95 11.83 1.58 -8.82
CA GLY A 95 12.07 0.76 -9.99
C GLY A 95 12.20 -0.71 -9.65
N PRO A 96 12.40 -1.56 -10.64
CA PRO A 96 12.59 -2.98 -10.41
C PRO A 96 13.92 -3.27 -9.70
N ARG A 97 13.99 -4.42 -9.04
CA ARG A 97 15.28 -4.94 -8.58
C ARG A 97 16.19 -5.21 -9.78
N ARG A 98 17.51 -5.31 -9.54
CA ARG A 98 18.46 -5.62 -10.60
C ARG A 98 18.12 -6.96 -11.28
N GLY A 99 17.90 -6.92 -12.59
CA GLY A 99 17.53 -8.10 -13.39
C GLY A 99 16.07 -8.55 -13.20
N GLY A 100 15.22 -7.71 -12.59
CA GLY A 100 13.79 -7.95 -12.45
C GLY A 100 12.95 -6.98 -13.25
N GLU A 101 11.63 -7.14 -13.16
CA GLU A 101 10.62 -6.31 -13.79
C GLU A 101 9.67 -5.72 -12.72
N LEU A 102 9.18 -4.50 -12.96
CA LEU A 102 8.18 -3.84 -12.14
C LEU A 102 7.03 -3.36 -13.01
N HIS A 103 5.82 -3.82 -12.70
CA HIS A 103 4.58 -3.32 -13.29
C HIS A 103 3.76 -2.57 -12.24
N VAL A 104 3.44 -1.32 -12.54
CA VAL A 104 2.56 -0.50 -11.69
C VAL A 104 1.19 -0.39 -12.35
N VAL A 105 0.17 -0.92 -11.69
CA VAL A 105 -1.22 -0.90 -12.14
C VAL A 105 -1.97 0.18 -11.36
N LEU A 106 -2.34 1.26 -12.04
CA LEU A 106 -3.19 2.30 -11.48
C LEU A 106 -4.65 1.95 -11.73
N MET A 107 -5.42 1.82 -10.66
CA MET A 107 -6.84 1.48 -10.72
C MET A 107 -7.70 2.69 -10.47
N ASP A 108 -8.52 3.06 -11.44
CA ASP A 108 -9.52 4.11 -11.29
C ASP A 108 -10.72 3.65 -10.45
N ASN A 109 -11.23 2.46 -10.71
CA ASN A 109 -12.40 1.90 -10.04
C ASN A 109 -13.59 2.87 -10.02
N THR A 110 -13.91 3.47 -11.17
CA THR A 110 -14.99 4.45 -11.41
C THR A 110 -14.88 5.75 -10.59
N ARG A 111 -13.73 6.04 -10.00
CA ARG A 111 -13.54 7.27 -9.22
C ARG A 111 -13.55 8.51 -10.09
N SER A 112 -12.98 8.44 -11.29
CA SER A 112 -13.00 9.55 -12.25
C SER A 112 -14.41 9.95 -12.67
N ASP A 113 -15.37 9.02 -12.66
CA ASP A 113 -16.78 9.30 -12.98
C ASP A 113 -17.43 10.27 -11.97
N ARG A 114 -16.84 10.41 -10.78
CA ARG A 114 -17.29 11.35 -9.75
C ARG A 114 -16.76 12.77 -9.93
N LEU A 115 -15.80 12.96 -10.83
CA LEU A 115 -15.32 14.28 -11.20
C LEU A 115 -16.47 15.03 -11.90
N GLY A 116 -16.78 16.21 -11.46
CA GLY A 116 -17.90 16.99 -12.01
C GLY A 116 -19.27 16.70 -11.41
N SER A 117 -19.39 15.73 -10.51
CA SER A 117 -20.63 15.51 -9.76
C SER A 117 -20.68 16.46 -8.56
N ALA A 118 -21.61 17.41 -8.56
CA ALA A 118 -21.76 18.41 -7.50
C ALA A 118 -21.97 17.77 -6.11
N ASP A 119 -22.65 16.63 -6.04
CA ASP A 119 -23.01 15.97 -4.79
C ASP A 119 -21.92 15.02 -4.26
N PHE A 120 -21.11 14.44 -5.15
CA PHE A 120 -20.21 13.33 -4.79
C PHE A 120 -18.71 13.62 -4.90
N TRP A 121 -18.30 14.77 -5.44
CA TRP A 121 -16.88 15.11 -5.64
C TRP A 121 -16.09 15.13 -4.30
N HIS A 122 -16.74 15.45 -3.19
CA HIS A 122 -16.12 15.41 -1.87
C HIS A 122 -15.59 14.02 -1.49
N GLY A 123 -16.22 12.95 -1.99
CA GLY A 123 -15.76 11.58 -1.79
C GLY A 123 -14.40 11.29 -2.42
N LEU A 124 -13.99 12.08 -3.42
CA LEU A 124 -12.69 11.95 -4.08
C LEU A 124 -11.51 12.37 -3.18
N LYS A 125 -11.77 13.13 -2.11
CA LYS A 125 -10.75 13.46 -1.08
C LYS A 125 -10.35 12.26 -0.24
N CYS A 126 -11.13 11.18 -0.26
CA CYS A 126 -10.85 9.97 0.49
C CYS A 126 -9.71 9.19 -0.15
N ILE A 127 -8.62 8.95 0.61
CA ILE A 127 -7.48 8.13 0.20
C ILE A 127 -7.56 6.68 0.70
N ARG A 128 -8.70 6.28 1.25
CA ARG A 128 -9.03 4.92 1.68
C ARG A 128 -8.08 4.30 2.72
N TRP A 129 -7.67 5.06 3.71
CA TRP A 129 -6.85 4.56 4.82
C TRP A 129 -7.65 4.04 6.03
N GLY A 130 -8.97 4.22 6.04
CA GLY A 130 -9.85 3.63 7.04
C GLY A 130 -9.96 4.37 8.37
N ALA A 131 -9.25 5.49 8.60
CA ALA A 131 -9.25 6.20 9.88
C ALA A 131 -10.65 6.68 10.35
N CYS A 132 -11.55 6.98 9.40
CA CYS A 132 -12.93 7.37 9.72
C CYS A 132 -13.72 6.23 10.39
N MET A 133 -13.36 4.97 10.16
CA MET A 133 -14.03 3.82 10.77
C MET A 133 -13.79 3.77 12.30
N ASN A 134 -12.71 4.37 12.79
CA ASN A 134 -12.42 4.43 14.21
C ASN A 134 -13.35 5.39 14.98
N THR A 135 -14.00 6.30 14.27
CA THR A 135 -14.89 7.32 14.86
C THR A 135 -16.33 7.22 14.38
N CYS A 136 -16.60 6.39 13.39
CA CYS A 136 -17.95 6.19 12.85
C CYS A 136 -18.78 5.30 13.79
N ALA A 137 -19.89 5.84 14.30
CA ALA A 137 -20.79 5.10 15.20
C ALA A 137 -21.53 3.94 14.53
N THR A 138 -21.50 3.87 13.20
CA THR A 138 -22.21 2.86 12.39
C THR A 138 -21.26 1.93 11.61
N ALA A 139 -19.98 1.98 11.93
CA ALA A 139 -18.98 1.11 11.28
C ALA A 139 -18.90 -0.26 11.96
#